data_40e4f516b85f7907ad3698c637b12fc6
#
_entry.id   40e4f516b85f7907ad3698c637b12fc6
#
_cell.length_a   1.000
_cell.length_b   1.000
_cell.length_c   1.000
_cell.angle_alpha   90.00
_cell.angle_beta   90.00
_cell.angle_gamma   90.00
#
_symmetry.space_group_name_H-M   'P 1'
#
loop_
_entity.id
_entity.type
_entity.pdbx_description
1 polymer ?
#
loop_
_entity_poly.entity_id
_entity_poly.type
_entity_poly.pdbx_seq_one_letter_code
_entity_poly.pdbx_strand_id
1 'polypeptide(L)'
;MSIESESCPLCGRPLVPGPWVNRHHVVPRSRGGREVFDIHTVCHDKIHALFSERELAQVYNTFEALLAHPDIQTFVSWVARKPPEFTTGHRQARRKRR
;
A
#
# COMPACT_ATOMS: atom_id res chain seq x y z
N MET A 1 20.86 0.86 -8.97
CA MET A 1 20.66 1.01 -8.58
C MET A 1 20.21 1.48 -7.87
N SER A 2 19.88 1.88 -7.96
CA SER A 2 19.77 2.24 -6.89
C SER A 2 18.58 2.10 -6.21
N ILE A 3 18.44 1.22 -5.39
CA ILE A 3 17.30 0.96 -4.63
C ILE A 3 17.03 2.03 -3.69
N GLU A 4 18.07 2.60 -3.21
CA GLU A 4 17.93 3.61 -2.21
C GLU A 4 17.15 4.79 -2.70
N SER A 5 17.02 4.93 -3.98
CA SER A 5 16.29 6.06 -4.48
C SER A 5 14.82 5.75 -4.71
N GLU A 6 14.41 4.55 -4.38
CA GLU A 6 13.05 4.18 -4.65
C GLU A 6 12.06 4.80 -3.69
N SER A 7 10.90 5.10 -4.22
CA SER A 7 9.81 5.65 -3.43
C SER A 7 8.63 4.71 -3.49
N CYS A 8 7.76 4.81 -2.49
CA CYS A 8 6.53 4.05 -2.49
C CYS A 8 5.66 4.50 -3.65
N PRO A 9 5.26 3.61 -4.55
CA PRO A 9 4.46 4.04 -5.70
C PRO A 9 3.08 4.56 -5.34
N LEU A 10 2.62 4.32 -4.12
CA LEU A 10 1.33 4.87 -3.72
C LEU A 10 1.47 6.23 -3.06
N CYS A 11 2.28 6.36 -2.02
CA CYS A 11 2.33 7.60 -1.25
C CYS A 11 3.51 8.50 -1.59
N GLY A 12 4.50 7.98 -2.30
CA GLY A 12 5.65 8.78 -2.70
C GLY A 12 6.74 8.96 -1.67
N ARG A 13 6.54 8.51 -0.45
CA ARG A 13 7.58 8.61 0.57
C ARG A 13 8.70 7.62 0.25
N PRO A 14 9.95 7.93 0.64
CA PRO A 14 11.04 6.99 0.38
C PRO A 14 10.83 5.66 1.09
N LEU A 15 11.26 4.59 0.45
CA LEU A 15 11.18 3.26 1.03
C LEU A 15 12.44 2.98 1.81
N VAL A 16 12.30 2.79 3.10
CA VAL A 16 13.39 2.50 4.01
C VAL A 16 13.26 1.04 4.44
N PRO A 17 14.31 0.23 4.33
CA PRO A 17 14.20 -1.18 4.69
C PRO A 17 13.76 -1.35 6.15
N GLY A 18 12.88 -2.32 6.37
CA GLY A 18 12.39 -2.60 7.70
C GLY A 18 10.95 -3.08 7.65
N PRO A 19 10.33 -3.19 8.83
CA PRO A 19 8.96 -3.73 8.91
C PRO A 19 7.89 -2.79 8.36
N TRP A 20 8.27 -1.58 7.99
CA TRP A 20 7.33 -0.62 7.42
C TRP A 20 7.19 -0.76 5.91
N VAL A 21 7.83 -1.75 5.28
CA VAL A 21 7.75 -1.99 3.85
C VAL A 21 7.21 -3.40 3.62
N ASN A 22 6.28 -3.52 2.71
CA ASN A 22 5.67 -4.79 2.33
C ASN A 22 5.67 -4.95 0.83
N ARG A 23 5.44 -6.15 0.36
CA ARG A 23 5.27 -6.41 -1.06
C ARG A 23 3.80 -6.39 -1.42
N HIS A 24 3.50 -5.71 -2.51
CA HIS A 24 2.13 -5.62 -3.02
C HIS A 24 2.07 -6.27 -4.39
N HIS A 25 1.19 -7.23 -4.56
CA HIS A 25 0.90 -7.79 -5.86
C HIS A 25 -0.13 -6.89 -6.53
N VAL A 26 0.20 -6.36 -7.71
CA VAL A 26 -0.69 -5.46 -8.43
C VAL A 26 -1.99 -6.15 -8.74
N VAL A 27 -1.90 -7.40 -9.19
CA VAL A 27 -3.04 -8.30 -9.24
C VAL A 27 -2.82 -9.30 -8.10
N PRO A 28 -3.80 -9.53 -7.22
CA PRO A 28 -3.58 -10.43 -6.11
C PRO A 28 -3.08 -11.79 -6.56
N ARG A 29 -2.20 -12.36 -5.75
CA ARG A 29 -1.61 -13.64 -6.06
C ARG A 29 -2.65 -14.72 -6.27
N SER A 30 -3.72 -14.67 -5.50
CA SER A 30 -4.83 -15.63 -5.63
C SER A 30 -5.52 -15.53 -6.97
N ARG A 31 -5.29 -14.43 -7.71
CA ARG A 31 -5.87 -14.22 -9.03
C ARG A 31 -4.81 -14.31 -10.12
N GLY A 32 -3.69 -14.96 -9.83
CA GLY A 32 -2.64 -15.17 -10.83
C GLY A 32 -1.64 -14.05 -10.97
N GLY A 33 -1.64 -13.09 -10.05
CA GLY A 33 -0.73 -11.96 -10.14
C GLY A 33 0.71 -12.35 -9.89
N ARG A 34 1.62 -11.75 -10.65
CA ARG A 34 3.04 -12.02 -10.53
C ARG A 34 3.85 -10.76 -10.27
N GLU A 35 3.37 -9.63 -10.76
CA GLU A 35 4.08 -8.38 -10.57
C GLU A 35 3.96 -7.92 -9.14
N VAL A 36 5.10 -7.62 -8.51
CA VAL A 36 5.10 -7.13 -7.13
C VAL A 36 5.90 -5.86 -7.04
N PHE A 37 5.51 -5.01 -6.12
CA PHE A 37 6.22 -3.77 -5.84
C PHE A 37 6.32 -3.62 -4.35
N ASP A 38 7.43 -3.04 -3.89
CA ASP A 38 7.57 -2.71 -2.48
C ASP A 38 6.80 -1.43 -2.21
N ILE A 39 5.95 -1.46 -1.21
CA ILE A 39 5.21 -0.28 -0.77
C ILE A 39 5.23 -0.27 0.74
N HIS A 40 4.83 0.85 1.32
CA HIS A 40 4.78 0.92 2.78
C HIS A 40 3.69 -0.01 3.31
N THR A 41 3.94 -0.59 4.46
CA THR A 41 2.97 -1.48 5.11
C THR A 41 1.64 -0.79 5.31
N VAL A 42 1.67 0.48 5.74
CA VAL A 42 0.43 1.22 5.98
C VAL A 42 -0.33 1.44 4.68
N CYS A 43 0.37 1.62 3.56
CA CYS A 43 -0.28 1.75 2.26
C CYS A 43 -0.91 0.43 1.83
N HIS A 44 -0.18 -0.66 2.04
CA HIS A 44 -0.67 -2.00 1.70
C HIS A 44 -1.92 -2.34 2.51
N ASP A 45 -1.88 -2.03 3.80
CA ASP A 45 -3.04 -2.26 4.67
C ASP A 45 -4.25 -1.46 4.20
N LYS A 46 -4.02 -0.23 3.77
CA LYS A 46 -5.13 0.61 3.31
C LYS A 46 -5.76 0.07 2.04
N ILE A 47 -4.94 -0.39 1.11
CA ILE A 47 -5.45 -0.97 -0.12
C ILE A 47 -6.35 -2.16 0.19
N HIS A 48 -5.88 -3.05 1.07
CA HIS A 48 -6.65 -4.24 1.38
C HIS A 48 -7.83 -3.97 2.31
N ALA A 49 -7.85 -2.82 2.96
CA ALA A 49 -9.00 -2.43 3.76
C ALA A 49 -10.12 -1.86 2.89
N LEU A 50 -9.76 -1.25 1.77
CA LEU A 50 -10.74 -0.60 0.90
C LEU A 50 -11.27 -1.49 -0.21
N PHE A 51 -10.46 -2.43 -0.67
CA PHE A 51 -10.80 -3.18 -1.89
C PHE A 51 -10.69 -4.67 -1.66
N SER A 52 -11.61 -5.41 -2.25
CA SER A 52 -11.53 -6.87 -2.24
C SER A 52 -10.50 -7.32 -3.25
N GLU A 53 -10.08 -8.59 -3.16
CA GLU A 53 -9.15 -9.14 -4.12
C GLU A 53 -9.71 -9.12 -5.53
N ARG A 54 -11.01 -9.32 -5.65
CA ARG A 54 -11.67 -9.28 -6.94
C ARG A 54 -11.58 -7.89 -7.55
N GLU A 55 -11.82 -6.87 -6.74
CA GLU A 55 -11.71 -5.49 -7.22
C GLU A 55 -10.28 -5.15 -7.61
N LEU A 56 -9.33 -5.63 -6.83
CA LEU A 56 -7.93 -5.38 -7.15
C LEU A 56 -7.52 -6.07 -8.44
N ALA A 57 -8.08 -7.24 -8.72
CA ALA A 57 -7.74 -7.96 -9.93
C ALA A 57 -8.37 -7.35 -11.17
N GLN A 58 -9.56 -6.77 -11.04
CA GLN A 58 -10.34 -6.37 -12.20
C GLN A 58 -10.36 -4.87 -12.46
N VAL A 59 -10.28 -4.07 -11.41
CA VAL A 59 -10.44 -2.62 -11.54
C VAL A 59 -9.21 -1.87 -11.07
N TYR A 60 -8.72 -2.20 -9.88
CA TYR A 60 -7.63 -1.45 -9.25
C TYR A 60 -6.32 -2.22 -9.34
N ASN A 61 -6.03 -2.71 -10.53
CA ASN A 61 -4.85 -3.54 -10.76
C ASN A 61 -3.65 -2.73 -11.26
N THR A 62 -3.68 -1.42 -11.07
CA THR A 62 -2.52 -0.56 -11.31
C THR A 62 -2.48 0.51 -10.24
N PHE A 63 -1.31 1.07 -9.99
CA PHE A 63 -1.21 2.18 -9.05
C PHE A 63 -1.96 3.40 -9.57
N GLU A 64 -1.99 3.57 -10.89
CA GLU A 64 -2.73 4.66 -11.48
C GLU A 64 -4.21 4.58 -11.13
N ALA A 65 -4.80 3.40 -11.23
CA ALA A 65 -6.21 3.22 -10.90
C ALA A 65 -6.45 3.43 -9.42
N LEU A 66 -5.54 2.96 -8.56
CA LEU A 66 -5.66 3.18 -7.13
C LEU A 66 -5.62 4.67 -6.80
N LEU A 67 -4.68 5.38 -7.40
CA LEU A 67 -4.51 6.81 -7.13
C LEU A 67 -5.64 7.65 -7.68
N ALA A 68 -6.44 7.10 -8.56
CA ALA A 68 -7.62 7.81 -9.06
C ALA A 68 -8.80 7.71 -8.10
N HIS A 69 -8.75 6.81 -7.12
CA HIS A 69 -9.85 6.63 -6.19
C HIS A 69 -9.81 7.70 -5.10
N PRO A 70 -10.94 8.36 -4.81
CA PRO A 70 -10.92 9.48 -3.85
C PRO A 70 -10.48 9.08 -2.45
N ASP A 71 -10.83 7.89 -1.99
CA ASP A 71 -10.42 7.45 -0.66
C ASP A 71 -8.91 7.22 -0.59
N ILE A 72 -8.31 6.75 -1.68
CA ILE A 72 -6.87 6.61 -1.74
C ILE A 72 -6.21 7.99 -1.77
N GLN A 73 -6.79 8.93 -2.51
CA GLN A 73 -6.25 10.29 -2.57
C GLN A 73 -6.25 10.95 -1.21
N THR A 74 -7.31 10.78 -0.46
CA THR A 74 -7.39 11.33 0.90
C THR A 74 -6.35 10.69 1.80
N PHE A 75 -6.22 9.38 1.72
CA PHE A 75 -5.22 8.67 2.51
C PHE A 75 -3.80 9.13 2.16
N VAL A 76 -3.50 9.24 0.87
CA VAL A 76 -2.17 9.63 0.42
C VAL A 76 -1.83 11.04 0.88
N SER A 77 -2.78 11.96 0.82
CA SER A 77 -2.57 13.31 1.29
C SER A 77 -2.19 13.34 2.76
N TRP A 78 -2.83 12.47 3.53
CA TRP A 78 -2.56 12.40 4.97
C TRP A 78 -1.24 11.71 5.26
N VAL A 79 -1.00 10.56 4.63
CA VAL A 79 0.16 9.76 4.99
C VAL A 79 1.47 10.34 4.43
N ALA A 80 1.37 11.13 3.38
CA ALA A 80 2.57 11.73 2.78
C ALA A 80 3.29 12.67 3.74
N ARG A 81 2.62 13.11 4.79
CA ARG A 81 3.24 13.97 5.81
C ARG A 81 3.93 13.17 6.90
N LYS A 82 3.82 11.87 6.89
CA LYS A 82 4.39 11.04 7.94
C LYS A 82 5.79 10.59 7.54
N PRO A 83 6.64 10.26 8.52
CA PRO A 83 7.97 9.78 8.19
C PRO A 83 7.90 8.43 7.47
N PRO A 84 8.98 8.08 6.76
CA PRO A 84 8.97 6.81 6.00
C PRO A 84 8.79 5.56 6.86
N GLU A 85 9.12 5.65 8.14
CA GLU A 85 8.96 4.51 9.05
C GLU A 85 7.60 4.47 9.71
N PHE A 86 6.70 5.39 9.34
CA PHE A 86 5.40 5.44 9.98
C PHE A 86 4.57 4.21 9.66
N THR A 87 4.02 3.60 10.69
CA THR A 87 3.00 2.58 10.52
C THR A 87 1.90 2.90 11.49
N THR A 88 0.72 2.42 11.21
CA THR A 88 -0.36 2.59 12.14
C THR A 88 -0.29 1.46 13.15
N GLY A 89 -0.52 1.79 14.38
CA GLY A 89 -0.50 0.77 15.40
C GLY A 89 -1.74 -0.06 15.43
N HIS A 90 -2.66 0.26 14.60
CA HIS A 90 -3.93 -0.41 14.69
C HIS A 90 -3.84 -1.87 14.40
N ARG A 91 -2.77 -2.27 13.84
CA ARG A 91 -2.67 -3.61 13.53
C ARG A 91 -2.77 -4.39 14.72
N GLN A 92 -2.43 -3.89 15.81
CA GLN A 92 -2.64 -4.65 16.97
C GLN A 92 -3.94 -4.27 17.54
N ALA A 93 -4.49 -3.24 17.14
CA ALA A 93 -5.73 -2.96 17.69
C ALA A 93 -6.76 -3.73 17.01
N ARG A 94 -6.68 -4.24 16.31
CA ARG A 94 -7.64 -4.80 15.75
C ARG A 94 -8.14 -5.75 16.28
N ARG A 95 -7.78 -5.54 16.90
CA ARG A 95 -8.05 -6.08 17.39
C ARG A 95 -8.90 -6.12 17.96
N LYS A 96 -9.08 -5.68 18.02
CA LYS A 96 -9.69 -5.69 18.48
C LYS A 96 -10.59 -6.03 18.52
N ARG A 97 -10.59 -6.08 18.43
CA ARG A 97 -11.22 -6.46 18.45
C ARG A 97 -11.85 -6.85 18.81
N ARG A 98 -11.74 -6.79 19.08
CA ARG A 98 -12.10 -7.24 19.36
C ARG A 98 -12.71 -7.55 19.42
#